data_85dd3ad25af78a71fbdcbfdbc15dfe52
#
_entry.id   85dd3ad25af78a71fbdcbfdbc15dfe52
#
_cell.length_a   1.000
_cell.length_b   1.000
_cell.length_c   1.000
_cell.angle_alpha   90.00
_cell.angle_beta   90.00
_cell.angle_gamma   90.00
#
_symmetry.space_group_name_H-M   'P 1'
#
loop_
_entity.id
_entity.type
_entity.pdbx_description
1 polymer ?
#
loop_
_entity_poly.entity_id
_entity_poly.type
_entity_poly.pdbx_seq_one_letter_code
_entity_poly.pdbx_strand_id
1 'polypeptide(L)'
;MHKSSLITFIAWDRANLAAVRDVLAGLQRDGIFLRRGHLLLETSWLGSGARDFYATAWRWSAQDCPLFYALARRGNLLITISDTVISCGDKHDIADARAGIAQELIAAENPQQLRGLLADAAED
;
A
#
# COMPACT_ATOMS: atom_id res chain seq x y z
N MET A 1 14.91 -20.02 -4.53
CA MET A 1 13.70 -19.54 -5.23
C MET A 1 13.19 -18.29 -4.55
N HIS A 2 12.88 -17.29 -5.32
CA HIS A 2 12.34 -16.05 -4.77
C HIS A 2 10.83 -16.10 -4.72
N LYS A 3 10.29 -15.81 -3.57
CA LYS A 3 8.86 -15.58 -3.50
C LYS A 3 8.53 -14.26 -4.17
N SER A 4 7.35 -14.21 -4.71
CA SER A 4 6.82 -12.95 -5.17
C SER A 4 6.66 -12.02 -3.98
N SER A 5 7.26 -10.86 -4.04
CA SER A 5 7.11 -9.84 -3.02
C SER A 5 6.29 -8.67 -3.54
N LEU A 6 5.31 -8.98 -4.36
CA LEU A 6 4.39 -7.95 -4.86
C LEU A 6 3.60 -7.36 -3.71
N ILE A 7 3.61 -6.05 -3.65
CA ILE A 7 2.81 -5.31 -2.69
C ILE A 7 1.65 -4.69 -3.43
N THR A 8 0.44 -4.87 -2.90
CA THR A 8 -0.76 -4.29 -3.49
C THR A 8 -1.39 -3.33 -2.50
N PHE A 9 -1.83 -2.17 -3.01
CA PHE A 9 -2.54 -1.16 -2.23
C PHE A 9 -3.98 -1.17 -2.68
N ILE A 10 -4.90 -1.38 -1.73
CA ILE A 10 -6.33 -1.42 -2.04
C ILE A 10 -7.09 -0.53 -1.07
N ALA A 11 -8.18 0.06 -1.55
CA ALA A 11 -9.05 0.84 -0.68
C ALA A 11 -9.91 -0.12 0.15
N TRP A 12 -9.91 0.06 1.47
CA TRP A 12 -10.81 -0.71 2.32
C TRP A 12 -12.26 -0.26 2.13
N ASP A 13 -12.48 1.03 2.23
CA ASP A 13 -13.81 1.62 2.05
C ASP A 13 -13.77 2.63 0.93
N ARG A 14 -13.06 3.73 1.14
CA ARG A 14 -12.96 4.79 0.14
C ARG A 14 -11.55 5.38 0.17
N ALA A 15 -10.87 5.33 -0.97
CA ALA A 15 -9.56 5.94 -1.09
C ALA A 15 -9.68 7.47 -1.05
N ASN A 16 -8.73 8.11 -0.39
CA ASN A 16 -8.59 9.56 -0.45
C ASN A 16 -7.73 9.91 -1.66
N LEU A 17 -8.35 10.10 -2.81
CA LEU A 17 -7.63 10.29 -4.07
C LEU A 17 -6.79 11.55 -4.09
N ALA A 18 -7.23 12.62 -3.42
CA ALA A 18 -6.43 13.83 -3.35
C ALA A 18 -5.11 13.58 -2.61
N ALA A 19 -5.16 12.85 -1.49
CA ALA A 19 -3.97 12.49 -0.75
C ALA A 19 -3.09 11.52 -1.54
N VAL A 20 -3.70 10.55 -2.23
CA VAL A 20 -2.95 9.62 -3.08
C VAL A 20 -2.16 10.37 -4.14
N ARG A 21 -2.80 11.31 -4.83
CA ARG A 21 -2.13 12.12 -5.84
C ARG A 21 -0.99 12.93 -5.25
N ASP A 22 -1.20 13.52 -4.08
CA ASP A 22 -0.19 14.31 -3.41
C ASP A 22 1.03 13.46 -3.04
N VAL A 23 0.81 12.28 -2.47
CA VAL A 23 1.89 11.38 -2.08
C VAL A 23 2.69 10.91 -3.30
N LEU A 24 2.00 10.63 -4.40
CA LEU A 24 2.62 10.08 -5.60
C LEU A 24 3.17 11.16 -6.55
N ALA A 25 2.98 12.44 -6.24
CA ALA A 25 3.36 13.53 -7.15
C ALA A 25 4.85 13.59 -7.45
N GLY A 26 5.69 13.07 -6.54
CA GLY A 26 7.14 13.08 -6.74
C GLY A 26 7.69 11.96 -7.63
N LEU A 27 6.83 11.05 -8.07
CA LEU A 27 7.26 9.93 -8.90
C LEU A 27 7.11 10.30 -10.38
N GLN A 28 7.99 9.75 -11.21
CA GLN A 28 7.92 9.96 -12.64
C GLN A 28 6.84 9.07 -13.26
N ARG A 29 5.94 9.67 -14.01
CA ARG A 29 4.85 8.95 -14.63
C ARG A 29 5.21 8.46 -16.02
N ASP A 30 4.84 7.20 -16.29
CA ASP A 30 5.03 6.57 -17.59
C ASP A 30 3.79 5.69 -17.85
N GLY A 31 2.77 6.26 -18.47
CA GLY A 31 1.49 5.57 -18.66
C GLY A 31 0.81 5.27 -17.33
N ILE A 32 0.55 3.99 -17.07
CA ILE A 32 -0.03 3.55 -15.80
C ILE A 32 1.03 3.29 -14.73
N PHE A 33 2.31 3.44 -15.08
CA PHE A 33 3.41 3.18 -14.15
C PHE A 33 3.94 4.48 -13.57
N LEU A 34 4.34 4.41 -12.30
CA LEU A 34 5.08 5.47 -11.63
C LEU A 34 6.42 4.91 -11.21
N ARG A 35 7.47 5.70 -11.39
CA ARG A 35 8.84 5.25 -11.15
C ARG A 35 9.61 6.23 -10.28
N ARG A 36 10.46 5.67 -9.43
CA ARG A 36 11.46 6.44 -8.70
C ARG A 36 12.61 5.49 -8.33
N GLY A 37 13.75 5.62 -9.04
CA GLY A 37 14.86 4.71 -8.84
C GLY A 37 14.47 3.28 -9.20
N HIS A 38 14.64 2.38 -8.24
CA HIS A 38 14.26 0.97 -8.43
C HIS A 38 12.74 0.75 -8.36
N LEU A 39 12.03 1.65 -7.70
CA LEU A 39 10.59 1.49 -7.49
C LEU A 39 9.83 1.53 -8.81
N LEU A 40 8.96 0.54 -9.00
CA LEU A 40 8.02 0.49 -10.11
C LEU A 40 6.63 0.22 -9.55
N LEU A 41 5.77 1.22 -9.64
CA LEU A 41 4.42 1.18 -9.10
C LEU A 41 3.42 1.28 -10.24
N GLU A 42 2.62 0.26 -10.42
CA GLU A 42 1.52 0.28 -11.39
C GLU A 42 0.28 0.81 -10.71
N THR A 43 -0.39 1.79 -11.30
CA THR A 43 -1.59 2.39 -10.72
C THR A 43 -2.78 2.18 -11.64
N SER A 44 -3.94 2.03 -11.04
CA SER A 44 -5.18 1.92 -11.77
C SER A 44 -6.19 2.91 -11.16
N TRP A 45 -6.67 3.83 -11.99
CA TRP A 45 -7.71 4.80 -11.60
C TRP A 45 -9.03 4.32 -12.19
N LEU A 46 -9.68 3.43 -11.46
CA LEU A 46 -10.89 2.77 -11.96
C LEU A 46 -12.09 3.70 -11.87
N GLY A 47 -12.37 4.38 -12.96
CA GLY A 47 -13.52 5.25 -13.04
C GLY A 47 -13.35 6.51 -12.20
N SER A 48 -14.45 7.13 -11.84
CA SER A 48 -14.48 8.36 -11.07
C SER A 48 -14.79 8.14 -9.59
N GLY A 49 -15.03 6.90 -9.18
CA GLY A 49 -15.37 6.61 -7.80
C GLY A 49 -14.15 6.62 -6.90
N ALA A 50 -14.29 7.22 -5.73
CA ALA A 50 -13.17 7.34 -4.80
C ALA A 50 -12.73 6.00 -4.20
N ARG A 51 -13.50 4.95 -4.40
CA ARG A 51 -13.18 3.61 -3.91
C ARG A 51 -12.24 2.84 -4.81
N ASP A 52 -12.02 3.34 -6.01
CA ASP A 52 -11.51 2.51 -7.09
C ASP A 52 -10.01 2.58 -7.29
N PHE A 53 -9.28 3.18 -6.34
CA PHE A 53 -7.83 3.21 -6.46
C PHE A 53 -7.24 1.85 -6.13
N TYR A 54 -6.30 1.43 -6.96
CA TYR A 54 -5.59 0.18 -6.81
C TYR A 54 -4.18 0.38 -7.33
N ALA A 55 -3.19 -0.12 -6.62
CA ALA A 55 -1.80 0.00 -7.06
C ALA A 55 -1.03 -1.26 -6.70
N THR A 56 -0.06 -1.61 -7.53
CA THR A 56 0.82 -2.76 -7.31
C THR A 56 2.26 -2.31 -7.43
N ALA A 57 3.06 -2.58 -6.41
CA ALA A 57 4.50 -2.33 -6.47
C ALA A 57 5.17 -3.59 -6.99
N TRP A 58 5.62 -3.52 -8.24
CA TRP A 58 6.29 -4.63 -8.92
C TRP A 58 7.75 -4.78 -8.50
N ARG A 59 8.41 -3.65 -8.24
CA ARG A 59 9.78 -3.60 -7.72
C ARG A 59 9.81 -2.57 -6.61
N TRP A 60 10.43 -2.91 -5.50
CA TRP A 60 10.51 -2.02 -4.35
C TRP A 60 11.67 -2.43 -3.47
N SER A 61 12.06 -1.53 -2.57
CA SER A 61 13.08 -1.81 -1.56
C SER A 61 12.65 -1.21 -0.23
N ALA A 62 13.42 -1.50 0.82
CA ALA A 62 13.14 -0.96 2.14
C ALA A 62 13.12 0.58 2.16
N GLN A 63 13.83 1.21 1.23
CA GLN A 63 13.86 2.67 1.13
C GLN A 63 12.52 3.26 0.71
N ASP A 64 11.64 2.46 0.15
CA ASP A 64 10.32 2.91 -0.28
C ASP A 64 9.28 2.85 0.82
N CYS A 65 9.60 2.28 1.98
CA CYS A 65 8.62 2.14 3.06
C CYS A 65 8.03 3.45 3.56
N PRO A 66 8.80 4.55 3.69
CA PRO A 66 8.17 5.82 4.06
C PRO A 66 7.11 6.27 3.06
N LEU A 67 7.34 6.06 1.77
CA LEU A 67 6.36 6.36 0.73
C LEU A 67 5.13 5.45 0.88
N PHE A 68 5.34 4.16 1.08
CA PHE A 68 4.24 3.21 1.23
C PHE A 68 3.40 3.51 2.46
N TYR A 69 4.04 3.86 3.57
CA TYR A 69 3.34 4.21 4.78
C TYR A 69 2.47 5.46 4.57
N ALA A 70 3.04 6.50 3.97
CA ALA A 70 2.31 7.73 3.68
C ALA A 70 1.14 7.47 2.72
N LEU A 71 1.36 6.66 1.71
CA LEU A 71 0.33 6.32 0.74
C LEU A 71 -0.84 5.59 1.41
N ALA A 72 -0.54 4.59 2.23
CA ALA A 72 -1.57 3.80 2.89
C ALA A 72 -2.31 4.63 3.93
N ARG A 73 -1.59 5.41 4.73
CA ARG A 73 -2.21 6.17 5.81
C ARG A 73 -3.04 7.35 5.28
N ARG A 74 -2.44 8.17 4.43
CA ARG A 74 -3.11 9.36 3.91
C ARG A 74 -4.16 9.02 2.87
N GLY A 75 -3.89 7.98 2.09
CA GLY A 75 -4.80 7.54 1.03
C GLY A 75 -5.91 6.63 1.51
N ASN A 76 -5.90 6.24 2.77
CA ASN A 76 -6.86 5.30 3.35
C ASN A 76 -6.86 3.97 2.62
N LEU A 77 -5.66 3.40 2.46
CA LEU A 77 -5.46 2.15 1.73
C LEU A 77 -4.92 1.07 2.67
N LEU A 78 -5.25 -0.17 2.36
CA LEU A 78 -4.61 -1.33 2.98
C LEU A 78 -3.48 -1.81 2.09
N ILE A 79 -2.43 -2.34 2.71
CA ILE A 79 -1.31 -2.94 2.01
C ILE A 79 -1.45 -4.45 2.13
N THR A 80 -1.36 -5.15 1.01
CA THR A 80 -1.34 -6.61 1.02
C THR A 80 -0.03 -7.11 0.46
N ILE A 81 0.55 -8.10 1.12
CA ILE A 81 1.74 -8.79 0.66
C ILE A 81 1.64 -10.25 1.11
N SER A 82 1.78 -11.19 0.18
CA SER A 82 1.52 -12.61 0.43
C SER A 82 0.14 -12.78 1.09
N ASP A 83 0.06 -13.42 2.25
CA ASP A 83 -1.21 -13.63 2.96
C ASP A 83 -1.44 -12.59 4.06
N THR A 84 -0.64 -11.55 4.10
CA THR A 84 -0.68 -10.55 5.16
C THR A 84 -1.35 -9.29 4.66
N VAL A 85 -2.23 -8.72 5.48
CA VAL A 85 -2.86 -7.42 5.22
C VAL A 85 -2.40 -6.46 6.31
N ILE A 86 -1.88 -5.31 5.90
CA ILE A 86 -1.32 -4.32 6.82
C ILE A 86 -2.13 -3.03 6.73
N SER A 87 -2.52 -2.51 7.89
CA SER A 87 -3.18 -1.21 7.99
C SER A 87 -2.23 -0.20 8.61
N CYS A 88 -2.13 0.97 7.99
CA CYS A 88 -1.39 2.10 8.52
C CYS A 88 -2.34 3.17 9.08
N GLY A 89 -3.64 2.88 9.14
CA GLY A 89 -4.64 3.75 9.72
C GLY A 89 -4.63 3.75 11.24
N ASP A 90 -5.55 4.49 11.84
CA ASP A 90 -5.66 4.51 13.28
C ASP A 90 -6.38 3.24 13.78
N LYS A 91 -6.48 3.10 15.11
CA LYS A 91 -7.04 1.88 15.70
C LYS A 91 -8.50 1.66 15.35
N HIS A 92 -9.23 2.73 15.13
CA HIS A 92 -10.64 2.64 14.80
C HIS A 92 -10.83 2.02 13.41
N ASP A 93 -10.06 2.51 12.44
CA ASP A 93 -10.08 1.98 11.07
C ASP A 93 -9.67 0.51 11.05
N ILE A 94 -8.71 0.14 11.89
CA ILE A 94 -8.24 -1.24 11.99
C ILE A 94 -9.35 -2.17 12.47
N ALA A 95 -10.10 -1.75 13.48
CA ALA A 95 -11.20 -2.56 14.01
C ALA A 95 -12.27 -2.81 12.95
N ASP A 96 -12.64 -1.78 12.20
CA ASP A 96 -13.61 -1.91 11.13
C ASP A 96 -13.10 -2.83 10.01
N ALA A 97 -11.86 -2.69 9.66
CA ALA A 97 -11.25 -3.52 8.62
C ALA A 97 -11.22 -5.00 9.04
N ARG A 98 -10.89 -5.28 10.29
CA ARG A 98 -10.85 -6.66 10.79
C ARG A 98 -12.21 -7.34 10.70
N ALA A 99 -13.26 -6.60 10.91
CA ALA A 99 -14.62 -7.16 10.88
C ALA A 99 -14.99 -7.70 9.51
N GLY A 100 -14.38 -7.16 8.45
CA GLY A 100 -14.71 -7.55 7.09
C GLY A 100 -13.66 -8.37 6.36
N ILE A 101 -12.52 -8.66 7.00
CA ILE A 101 -11.41 -9.36 6.36
C ILE A 101 -11.19 -10.71 7.06
N ALA A 102 -11.22 -11.78 6.26
CA ALA A 102 -10.98 -13.12 6.79
C ALA A 102 -9.48 -13.38 7.06
N GLN A 103 -8.60 -12.59 6.45
CA GLN A 103 -7.17 -12.73 6.60
C GLN A 103 -6.67 -12.00 7.84
N GLU A 104 -5.47 -12.36 8.27
CA GLU A 104 -4.86 -11.67 9.40
C GLU A 104 -4.53 -10.23 9.05
N LEU A 105 -5.00 -9.31 9.85
CA LEU A 105 -4.75 -7.88 9.68
C LEU A 105 -3.80 -7.40 10.77
N ILE A 106 -2.70 -6.78 10.35
CA ILE A 106 -1.66 -6.28 11.24
C ILE A 106 -1.57 -4.77 11.09
N ALA A 107 -1.36 -4.08 12.21
CA ALA A 107 -1.21 -2.63 12.21
C ALA A 107 0.25 -2.24 12.17
N ALA A 108 0.58 -1.26 11.32
CA ALA A 108 1.87 -0.58 11.33
C ALA A 108 1.66 0.86 11.79
N GLU A 109 2.34 1.26 12.85
CA GLU A 109 2.15 2.58 13.44
C GLU A 109 3.16 3.61 12.94
N ASN A 110 4.20 3.16 12.24
CA ASN A 110 5.23 4.03 11.68
C ASN A 110 5.94 3.31 10.55
N PRO A 111 6.74 4.03 9.74
CA PRO A 111 7.43 3.40 8.61
C PRO A 111 8.41 2.31 9.01
N GLN A 112 9.02 2.38 10.18
CA GLN A 112 9.95 1.35 10.62
C GLN A 112 9.24 0.03 10.90
N GLN A 113 8.07 0.08 11.52
CA GLN A 113 7.25 -1.11 11.73
C GLN A 113 6.79 -1.69 10.40
N LEU A 114 6.37 -0.83 9.47
CA LEU A 114 5.98 -1.28 8.15
C LEU A 114 7.12 -2.00 7.45
N ARG A 115 8.32 -1.45 7.53
CA ARG A 115 9.50 -2.07 6.93
C ARG A 115 9.73 -3.47 7.47
N GLY A 116 9.63 -3.64 8.79
CA GLY A 116 9.80 -4.95 9.41
C GLY A 116 8.75 -5.95 8.98
N LEU A 117 7.49 -5.51 8.93
CA LEU A 117 6.40 -6.38 8.52
C LEU A 117 6.53 -6.80 7.05
N LEU A 118 6.93 -5.90 6.18
CA LEU A 118 7.13 -6.22 4.77
C LEU A 118 8.31 -7.18 4.57
N ALA A 119 9.39 -6.98 5.31
CA ALA A 119 10.53 -7.86 5.23
C ALA A 119 10.17 -9.28 5.67
N ASP A 120 9.43 -9.42 6.77
CA ASP A 120 9.01 -10.72 7.27
C ASP A 120 8.08 -11.41 6.28
N ALA A 121 7.13 -10.69 5.72
CA ALA A 121 6.18 -11.26 4.79
C ALA A 121 6.82 -11.65 3.45
N ALA A 122 7.83 -10.91 3.01
CA ALA A 122 8.50 -11.16 1.74
C ALA A 122 9.50 -12.29 1.82
N GLU A 123 10.03 -12.57 3.02
CA GLU A 123 11.07 -13.60 3.17
C GLU A 123 10.55 -15.00 3.28
N ASP A 124 9.58 -15.31 3.63
CA ASP A 124 9.05 -16.61 3.86
C ASP A 124 9.87 -17.81 3.34
#